data_25b9620528ea3d3cd8134fb3d4d59ab3
#
_entry.id   25b9620528ea3d3cd8134fb3d4d59ab3
#
_cell.length_a   1.000
_cell.length_b   1.000
_cell.length_c   1.000
_cell.angle_alpha   90.00
_cell.angle_beta   90.00
_cell.angle_gamma   90.00
#
_symmetry.space_group_name_H-M   'P 1'
#
loop_
_entity.id
_entity.type
_entity.pdbx_description
1 polymer ?
#
loop_
_entity_poly.entity_id
_entity_poly.type
_entity_poly.pdbx_seq_one_letter_code
_entity_poly.pdbx_strand_id
1 'polypeptide(L)'
;TPLGDIQTEGSQGHLEAIRASTRGGNPTLRDIALYRSRANRVVGTPDQIADRLEQWQDAGIDGINIINQTIPGSYTDFIDGVLPELRSRGLAQTGYAPGTLREKLFGAGPRLNGRHPAAAFRGAFTEFSAAAENQPATVTAQS
;
A
#
# COMPACT_ATOMS: atom_id res chain seq x y z
N THR A 1 -26.00 -2.58 -19.54
CA THR A 1 -25.31 -2.98 -20.76
C THR A 1 -24.11 -3.81 -20.40
N PRO A 2 -23.96 -5.02 -20.94
CA PRO A 2 -22.75 -5.84 -20.78
C PRO A 2 -21.54 -5.14 -21.38
N LEU A 3 -20.37 -5.37 -20.80
CA LEU A 3 -19.12 -4.74 -21.25
C LEU A 3 -18.51 -5.42 -22.48
N GLY A 4 -18.98 -6.63 -22.83
CA GLY A 4 -18.40 -7.40 -23.92
C GLY A 4 -16.92 -7.73 -23.70
N ASP A 5 -16.19 -7.94 -24.78
CA ASP A 5 -14.75 -8.20 -24.75
C ASP A 5 -13.95 -6.89 -24.78
N ILE A 6 -13.86 -6.25 -23.61
CA ILE A 6 -12.98 -5.08 -23.48
C ILE A 6 -11.54 -5.56 -23.45
N GLN A 7 -10.78 -5.18 -24.47
CA GLN A 7 -9.32 -5.25 -24.44
C GLN A 7 -8.78 -3.96 -23.80
N THR A 8 -7.97 -4.10 -22.77
CA THR A 8 -7.34 -2.97 -22.10
C THR A 8 -5.87 -3.29 -21.82
N GLU A 9 -5.02 -2.30 -21.99
CA GLU A 9 -3.62 -2.37 -21.58
C GLU A 9 -3.45 -2.11 -20.07
N GLY A 10 -4.54 -1.82 -19.38
CA GLY A 10 -4.57 -1.63 -17.95
C GLY A 10 -4.46 -2.94 -17.15
N SER A 11 -4.86 -2.91 -15.89
CA SER A 11 -4.77 -4.05 -14.98
C SER A 11 -5.67 -5.22 -15.42
N GLN A 12 -5.11 -6.18 -16.15
CA GLN A 12 -5.79 -7.39 -16.59
C GLN A 12 -6.39 -8.18 -15.43
N GLY A 13 -5.63 -8.33 -14.32
CA GLY A 13 -6.08 -9.06 -13.13
C GLY A 13 -7.34 -8.46 -12.49
N HIS A 14 -7.54 -7.16 -12.57
CA HIS A 14 -8.78 -6.53 -12.10
C HIS A 14 -9.99 -6.96 -12.92
N LEU A 15 -9.84 -6.97 -14.23
CA LEU A 15 -10.93 -7.36 -15.14
C LEU A 15 -11.28 -8.85 -14.98
N GLU A 16 -10.26 -9.70 -14.84
CA GLU A 16 -10.43 -11.14 -14.59
C GLU A 16 -11.13 -11.40 -13.26
N ALA A 17 -10.74 -10.71 -12.19
CA ALA A 17 -11.39 -10.83 -10.88
C ALA A 17 -12.87 -10.41 -10.93
N ILE A 18 -13.19 -9.34 -11.67
CA ILE A 18 -14.57 -8.90 -11.85
C ILE A 18 -15.36 -9.92 -12.65
N ARG A 19 -14.80 -10.46 -13.75
CA ARG A 19 -15.43 -11.51 -14.55
C ARG A 19 -15.69 -12.78 -13.73
N ALA A 20 -14.71 -13.20 -12.94
CA ALA A 20 -14.84 -14.37 -12.05
C ALA A 20 -15.90 -14.18 -10.96
N SER A 21 -16.07 -12.94 -10.46
CA SER A 21 -17.08 -12.62 -9.45
C SER A 21 -18.49 -12.41 -10.00
N THR A 22 -18.63 -12.29 -11.33
CA THR A 22 -19.90 -12.03 -11.98
C THR A 22 -20.52 -13.32 -12.55
N ARG A 23 -21.78 -13.58 -12.17
CA ARG A 23 -22.50 -14.75 -12.67
C ARG A 23 -22.63 -14.66 -14.20
N GLY A 24 -22.09 -15.67 -14.90
CA GLY A 24 -22.07 -15.73 -16.37
C GLY A 24 -20.85 -15.08 -17.04
N GLY A 25 -19.88 -14.57 -16.27
CA GLY A 25 -18.57 -14.10 -16.79
C GLY A 25 -18.60 -12.84 -17.66
N ASN A 26 -19.76 -12.20 -17.85
CA ASN A 26 -19.90 -10.98 -18.65
C ASN A 26 -20.43 -9.82 -17.79
N PRO A 27 -19.53 -9.07 -17.11
CA PRO A 27 -19.90 -8.01 -16.20
C PRO A 27 -20.52 -6.81 -16.90
N THR A 28 -21.42 -6.13 -16.19
CA THR A 28 -21.94 -4.83 -16.57
C THR A 28 -21.16 -3.72 -15.88
N LEU A 29 -21.34 -2.47 -16.30
CA LEU A 29 -20.81 -1.29 -15.60
C LEU A 29 -21.25 -1.25 -14.12
N ARG A 30 -22.48 -1.71 -13.84
CA ARG A 30 -22.98 -1.81 -12.48
C ARG A 30 -22.19 -2.84 -11.65
N ASP A 31 -21.86 -3.98 -12.23
CA ASP A 31 -21.07 -5.02 -11.56
C ASP A 31 -19.67 -4.52 -11.24
N ILE A 32 -19.05 -3.78 -12.15
CA ILE A 32 -17.75 -3.13 -11.90
C ILE A 32 -17.86 -2.12 -10.75
N ALA A 33 -18.85 -1.26 -10.76
CA ALA A 33 -19.05 -0.25 -9.71
C ALA A 33 -19.27 -0.93 -8.36
N LEU A 34 -20.09 -1.97 -8.29
CA LEU A 34 -20.34 -2.73 -7.07
C LEU A 34 -19.09 -3.49 -6.59
N TYR A 35 -18.34 -4.10 -7.49
CA TYR A 35 -17.09 -4.78 -7.16
C TYR A 35 -16.10 -3.80 -6.54
N ARG A 36 -15.85 -2.67 -7.19
CA ARG A 36 -14.94 -1.63 -6.68
C ARG A 36 -15.39 -1.01 -5.36
N SER A 37 -16.69 -0.87 -5.16
CA SER A 37 -17.22 -0.31 -3.92
C SER A 37 -17.15 -1.27 -2.74
N ARG A 38 -17.07 -2.58 -2.99
CA ARG A 38 -17.04 -3.63 -1.96
C ARG A 38 -15.65 -4.25 -1.77
N ALA A 39 -14.81 -4.23 -2.82
CA ALA A 39 -13.46 -4.77 -2.75
C ALA A 39 -12.63 -4.04 -1.69
N ASN A 40 -12.01 -4.81 -0.82
CA ASN A 40 -11.13 -4.32 0.25
C ASN A 40 -11.79 -3.36 1.26
N ARG A 41 -13.12 -3.31 1.32
CA ARG A 41 -13.82 -2.54 2.34
C ARG A 41 -14.14 -3.44 3.53
N VAL A 42 -13.67 -3.03 4.70
CA VAL A 42 -14.06 -3.61 5.98
C VAL A 42 -14.94 -2.60 6.69
N VAL A 43 -16.12 -3.02 7.11
CA VAL A 43 -17.09 -2.19 7.84
C VAL A 43 -17.54 -2.98 9.06
N GLY A 44 -17.46 -2.38 10.23
CA GLY A 44 -17.84 -3.02 11.48
C GLY A 44 -17.48 -2.18 12.69
N THR A 45 -17.68 -2.74 13.86
CA THR A 45 -17.15 -2.21 15.11
C THR A 45 -15.61 -2.35 15.14
N PRO A 46 -14.90 -1.59 15.99
CA PRO A 46 -13.45 -1.73 16.14
C PRO A 46 -13.00 -3.18 16.33
N ASP A 47 -13.69 -3.94 17.14
CA ASP A 47 -13.44 -5.36 17.40
C ASP A 47 -13.59 -6.22 16.13
N GLN A 48 -14.68 -6.06 15.39
CA GLN A 48 -14.92 -6.77 14.13
C GLN A 48 -13.87 -6.42 13.05
N ILE A 49 -13.41 -5.17 13.03
CA ILE A 49 -12.33 -4.76 12.13
C ILE A 49 -11.02 -5.42 12.55
N ALA A 50 -10.73 -5.43 13.85
CA ALA A 50 -9.54 -6.10 14.39
C ALA A 50 -9.55 -7.61 14.07
N ASP A 51 -10.68 -8.32 14.25
CA ASP A 51 -10.84 -9.73 13.87
C ASP A 51 -10.51 -9.97 12.39
N ARG A 52 -10.94 -9.05 11.53
CA ARG A 52 -10.67 -9.17 10.10
C ARG A 52 -9.20 -8.96 9.76
N LEU A 53 -8.53 -8.02 10.42
CA LEU A 53 -7.11 -7.78 10.24
C LEU A 53 -6.26 -8.93 10.79
N GLU A 54 -6.66 -9.53 11.89
CA GLU A 54 -6.03 -10.73 12.43
C GLU A 54 -6.11 -11.91 11.46
N GLN A 55 -7.29 -12.16 10.86
CA GLN A 55 -7.45 -13.16 9.80
C GLN A 55 -6.51 -12.92 8.60
N TRP A 56 -6.29 -11.67 8.23
CA TRP A 56 -5.36 -11.33 7.15
C TRP A 56 -3.90 -11.58 7.55
N GLN A 57 -3.54 -11.28 8.80
CA GLN A 57 -2.22 -11.60 9.32
C GLN A 57 -1.98 -13.12 9.34
N ASP A 58 -2.95 -13.91 9.77
CA ASP A 58 -2.89 -15.38 9.76
C ASP A 58 -2.75 -15.93 8.34
N ALA A 59 -3.31 -15.23 7.35
CA ALA A 59 -3.14 -15.55 5.94
C ALA A 59 -1.78 -15.10 5.35
N GLY A 60 -0.90 -14.48 6.15
CA GLY A 60 0.44 -14.07 5.76
C GLY A 60 0.57 -12.64 5.25
N ILE A 61 -0.37 -11.77 5.57
CA ILE A 61 -0.26 -10.33 5.25
C ILE A 61 0.52 -9.61 6.35
N ASP A 62 1.66 -9.02 6.01
CA ASP A 62 2.56 -8.33 6.95
C ASP A 62 2.14 -6.89 7.25
N GLY A 63 1.35 -6.26 6.39
CA GLY A 63 0.95 -4.87 6.56
C GLY A 63 -0.17 -4.45 5.64
N ILE A 64 -0.86 -3.39 6.02
CA ILE A 64 -1.99 -2.81 5.28
C ILE A 64 -1.81 -1.32 5.05
N ASN A 65 -2.32 -0.83 3.94
CA ASN A 65 -2.50 0.59 3.69
C ASN A 65 -3.95 0.98 3.94
N ILE A 66 -4.17 1.92 4.85
CA ILE A 66 -5.50 2.44 5.13
C ILE A 66 -5.79 3.57 4.17
N ILE A 67 -6.85 3.41 3.38
CA ILE A 67 -7.34 4.43 2.46
C ILE A 67 -8.51 5.15 3.12
N ASN A 68 -8.36 6.46 3.28
CA ASN A 68 -9.41 7.30 3.83
C ASN A 68 -10.55 7.53 2.82
N GLN A 69 -11.78 7.59 3.32
CA GLN A 69 -12.96 8.02 2.56
C GLN A 69 -13.23 9.51 2.80
N THR A 70 -12.99 9.97 4.01
CA THR A 70 -13.13 11.38 4.43
C THR A 70 -11.90 11.82 5.20
N ILE A 71 -11.45 13.08 5.00
CA ILE A 71 -10.33 13.66 5.71
C ILE A 71 -10.88 14.74 6.66
N PRO A 72 -10.52 14.72 7.95
CA PRO A 72 -9.67 13.75 8.66
C PRO A 72 -10.44 12.52 9.20
N GLY A 73 -11.77 12.50 9.12
CA GLY A 73 -12.66 11.60 9.86
C GLY A 73 -12.24 10.13 9.82
N SER A 74 -11.99 9.57 8.64
CA SER A 74 -11.64 8.14 8.53
C SER A 74 -10.36 7.78 9.29
N TYR A 75 -9.36 8.67 9.34
CA TYR A 75 -8.15 8.44 10.11
C TYR A 75 -8.39 8.57 11.61
N THR A 76 -9.17 9.57 12.01
CA THR A 76 -9.56 9.77 13.41
C THR A 76 -10.32 8.56 13.94
N ASP A 77 -11.32 8.09 13.21
CA ASP A 77 -12.12 6.92 13.59
C ASP A 77 -11.26 5.65 13.72
N PHE A 78 -10.30 5.46 12.82
CA PHE A 78 -9.37 4.33 12.89
C PHE A 78 -8.41 4.46 14.08
N ILE A 79 -7.82 5.64 14.27
CA ILE A 79 -6.82 5.89 15.33
C ILE A 79 -7.47 5.79 16.72
N ASP A 80 -8.66 6.34 16.89
CA ASP A 80 -9.32 6.41 18.18
C ASP A 80 -10.11 5.14 18.52
N GLY A 81 -10.62 4.45 17.49
CA GLY A 81 -11.45 3.25 17.68
C GLY A 81 -10.66 1.94 17.46
N VAL A 82 -10.08 1.75 16.29
CA VAL A 82 -9.53 0.45 15.88
C VAL A 82 -8.11 0.24 16.41
N LEU A 83 -7.27 1.27 16.37
CA LEU A 83 -5.87 1.13 16.77
C LEU A 83 -5.67 0.74 18.24
N PRO A 84 -6.46 1.22 19.23
CA PRO A 84 -6.40 0.73 20.59
C PRO A 84 -6.69 -0.76 20.71
N GLU A 85 -7.70 -1.25 19.96
CA GLU A 85 -8.06 -2.67 19.94
C GLU A 85 -6.94 -3.53 19.35
N LEU A 86 -6.34 -3.10 18.22
CA LEU A 86 -5.17 -3.79 17.64
C LEU A 86 -3.98 -3.84 18.59
N ARG A 87 -3.76 -2.77 19.35
CA ARG A 87 -2.69 -2.72 20.35
C ARG A 87 -2.94 -3.67 21.52
N SER A 88 -4.19 -3.76 21.99
CA SER A 88 -4.56 -4.67 23.09
C SER A 88 -4.35 -6.13 22.71
N ARG A 89 -4.52 -6.47 21.42
CA ARG A 89 -4.28 -7.79 20.86
C ARG A 89 -2.82 -8.06 20.45
N GLY A 90 -1.94 -7.05 20.56
CA GLY A 90 -0.54 -7.17 20.12
C GLY A 90 -0.34 -7.15 18.61
N LEU A 91 -1.38 -6.78 17.83
CA LEU A 91 -1.36 -6.72 16.36
C LEU A 91 -0.78 -5.40 15.83
N ALA A 92 -0.68 -4.39 16.67
CA ALA A 92 -0.08 -3.10 16.34
C ALA A 92 0.94 -2.67 17.39
N GLN A 93 2.01 -2.01 16.95
CA GLN A 93 3.02 -1.48 17.84
C GLN A 93 2.45 -0.38 18.75
N THR A 94 2.86 -0.37 20.01
CA THR A 94 2.47 0.65 21.00
C THR A 94 3.35 1.89 20.96
N GLY A 95 4.52 1.79 20.32
CA GLY A 95 5.48 2.88 20.16
C GLY A 95 6.52 2.54 19.08
N TYR A 96 7.30 3.54 18.70
CA TYR A 96 8.36 3.34 17.71
C TYR A 96 9.60 2.71 18.39
N ALA A 97 9.95 1.48 17.96
CA ALA A 97 11.22 0.88 18.35
C ALA A 97 12.39 1.63 17.69
N PRO A 98 13.57 1.70 18.33
CA PRO A 98 14.79 2.23 17.72
C PRO A 98 15.21 1.38 16.51
N GLY A 99 16.05 1.96 15.63
CA GLY A 99 16.57 1.27 14.47
C GLY A 99 15.93 1.72 13.15
N THR A 100 16.50 1.24 12.05
CA THR A 100 16.01 1.51 10.70
C THR A 100 14.75 0.70 10.40
N LEU A 101 13.98 1.11 9.38
CA LEU A 101 12.81 0.36 8.92
C LEU A 101 13.19 -1.08 8.53
N ARG A 102 14.35 -1.26 7.91
CA ARG A 102 14.84 -2.57 7.53
C ARG A 102 15.07 -3.51 8.71
N GLU A 103 15.66 -3.00 9.79
CA GLU A 103 15.85 -3.77 11.02
C GLU A 103 14.53 -4.19 11.63
N LYS A 104 13.56 -3.29 11.62
CA LYS A 104 12.21 -3.55 12.16
C LYS A 104 11.41 -4.59 11.36
N LEU A 105 11.48 -4.54 10.03
CA LEU A 105 10.71 -5.42 9.16
C LEU A 105 11.36 -6.80 8.96
N PHE A 106 12.69 -6.87 8.93
CA PHE A 106 13.39 -8.09 8.53
C PHE A 106 14.29 -8.68 9.61
N GLY A 107 14.45 -8.02 10.76
CA GLY A 107 15.40 -8.46 11.78
C GLY A 107 16.84 -8.50 11.30
N ALA A 108 17.12 -7.88 10.15
CA ALA A 108 18.43 -7.85 9.50
C ALA A 108 19.12 -6.50 9.76
N GLY A 109 20.42 -6.38 9.49
CA GLY A 109 21.17 -5.14 9.70
C GLY A 109 20.59 -3.94 8.91
N PRO A 110 21.07 -2.72 9.21
CA PRO A 110 20.50 -1.46 8.69
C PRO A 110 20.65 -1.30 7.17
N ARG A 111 21.51 -2.10 6.56
CA ARG A 111 21.81 -2.03 5.13
C ARG A 111 21.50 -3.34 4.43
N LEU A 112 21.27 -3.24 3.13
CA LEU A 112 21.08 -4.39 2.27
C LEU A 112 22.31 -5.31 2.32
N ASN A 113 22.06 -6.63 2.38
CA ASN A 113 23.13 -7.62 2.36
C ASN A 113 23.99 -7.47 1.09
N GLY A 114 25.31 -7.56 1.22
CA GLY A 114 26.26 -7.43 0.08
C GLY A 114 26.08 -8.49 -1.03
N ARG A 115 25.42 -9.61 -0.73
CA ARG A 115 25.07 -10.64 -1.72
C ARG A 115 23.84 -10.31 -2.56
N HIS A 116 23.06 -9.31 -2.17
CA HIS A 116 21.87 -8.91 -2.93
C HIS A 116 22.31 -8.12 -4.19
N PRO A 117 21.75 -8.40 -5.38
CA PRO A 117 22.16 -7.74 -6.63
C PRO A 117 22.16 -6.22 -6.56
N ALA A 118 21.16 -5.62 -5.88
CA ALA A 118 21.08 -4.18 -5.71
C ALA A 118 22.21 -3.59 -4.83
N ALA A 119 22.96 -4.40 -4.10
CA ALA A 119 24.10 -3.91 -3.32
C ALA A 119 25.24 -3.40 -4.21
N ALA A 120 25.32 -3.86 -5.47
CA ALA A 120 26.30 -3.39 -6.47
C ALA A 120 26.11 -1.90 -6.81
N PHE A 121 24.91 -1.36 -6.61
CA PHE A 121 24.59 0.05 -6.88
C PHE A 121 24.86 0.96 -5.67
N ARG A 122 25.40 0.42 -4.59
CA ARG A 122 25.70 1.21 -3.39
C ARG A 122 26.84 2.19 -3.69
N GLY A 123 26.55 3.48 -3.67
CA GLY A 123 27.49 4.55 -3.99
C GLY A 123 27.71 4.78 -5.50
N ALA A 124 27.03 4.04 -6.38
CA ALA A 124 27.22 4.16 -7.84
C ALA A 124 26.84 5.56 -8.40
N PHE A 125 26.08 6.34 -7.64
CA PHE A 125 25.59 7.67 -8.07
C PHE A 125 26.15 8.82 -7.23
N THR A 126 27.15 8.57 -6.39
CA THR A 126 27.76 9.63 -5.55
C THR A 126 28.46 10.70 -6.37
N GLU A 127 29.04 10.35 -7.52
CA GLU A 127 29.66 11.33 -8.43
C GLU A 127 28.64 12.22 -9.15
N PHE A 128 27.41 11.74 -9.35
CA PHE A 128 26.34 12.52 -9.97
C PHE A 128 25.85 13.66 -9.06
N SER A 129 25.85 13.46 -7.74
CA SER A 129 25.49 14.48 -6.76
C SER A 129 26.51 15.62 -6.71
N ALA A 130 27.79 15.30 -6.77
CA ALA A 130 28.88 16.30 -6.77
C ALA A 130 28.90 17.16 -8.07
N ALA A 131 28.50 16.56 -9.20
CA ALA A 131 28.40 17.30 -10.48
C ALA A 131 27.17 18.23 -10.52
N ALA A 132 26.07 17.87 -9.85
CA ALA A 132 24.87 18.69 -9.80
C ALA A 132 25.02 19.94 -8.88
N GLU A 133 25.80 19.84 -7.82
CA GLU A 133 26.07 20.96 -6.93
C GLU A 133 27.04 22.00 -7.54
N ASN A 134 27.81 21.66 -8.57
CA ASN A 134 28.76 22.56 -9.22
C ASN A 134 28.25 23.22 -10.52
N GLN A 135 27.00 23.04 -10.90
CA GLN A 135 26.43 23.80 -12.01
C GLN A 135 25.89 25.15 -11.50
N PRO A 136 26.52 26.29 -11.90
CA PRO A 136 25.94 27.59 -11.57
C PRO A 136 24.60 27.73 -12.29
N ALA A 137 23.58 28.15 -11.55
CA ALA A 137 22.26 28.45 -12.09
C ALA A 137 22.39 29.54 -13.16
N THR A 138 22.34 29.16 -14.43
CA THR A 138 22.27 30.10 -15.56
C THR A 138 20.85 30.68 -15.60
N VAL A 139 20.65 31.77 -14.92
CA VAL A 139 19.44 32.61 -15.07
C VAL A 139 19.54 33.28 -16.42
N THR A 140 18.86 32.77 -17.42
CA THR A 140 18.66 33.48 -18.69
C THR A 140 17.52 34.48 -18.48
N ALA A 141 17.87 35.74 -18.21
CA ALA A 141 16.93 36.85 -18.33
C ALA A 141 16.61 37.03 -19.82
N GLN A 142 15.38 36.77 -20.20
CA GLN A 142 14.85 37.19 -21.50
C GLN A 142 14.25 38.59 -21.35
N SER A 143 14.80 39.49 -22.12
CA SER A 143 14.33 40.86 -22.35
C SER A 143 13.06 40.86 -23.18
#